data_9566b106810e48b15b4a63fc342c8ff2
#
_entry.id   9566b106810e48b15b4a63fc342c8ff2
#
_cell.length_a   1.000
_cell.length_b   1.000
_cell.length_c   1.000
_cell.angle_alpha   90.00
_cell.angle_beta   90.00
_cell.angle_gamma   90.00
#
_symmetry.space_group_name_H-M   'P 1'
#
loop_
_entity.id
_entity.type
_entity.pdbx_description
1 polymer ?
#
loop_
_entity_poly.entity_id
_entity_poly.type
_entity_poly.pdbx_seq_one_letter_code
_entity_poly.pdbx_strand_id
1 'polypeptide(L)'
;MKDIKELYDVVVIGGGPAGLTAALYLARARYRVVVVEKEHFGGQITITDEVVNFPGVERTSGKTLTETMRRQAQSFGAEFLLAEVTGLVMDGDVKTVQTSRGELH
;
A
#
# COMPACT_ATOMS: atom_id res chain seq x y z
N MET A 1 15.89 16.30 -13.91
CA MET A 1 16.19 14.99 -13.29
C MET A 1 15.54 14.92 -11.91
N LYS A 2 14.92 13.80 -11.59
CA LYS A 2 14.33 13.60 -10.27
C LYS A 2 15.40 13.54 -9.19
N ASP A 3 15.10 14.17 -8.06
CA ASP A 3 15.92 13.99 -6.87
C ASP A 3 15.80 12.53 -6.42
N ILE A 4 16.91 11.91 -6.07
CA ILE A 4 16.95 10.52 -5.62
C ILE A 4 16.03 10.30 -4.39
N LYS A 5 15.81 11.34 -3.59
CA LYS A 5 14.89 11.29 -2.43
C LYS A 5 13.42 11.12 -2.83
N GLU A 6 13.09 11.42 -4.08
CA GLU A 6 11.74 11.26 -4.60
C GLU A 6 11.50 9.88 -5.21
N LEU A 7 12.54 9.05 -5.30
CA LEU A 7 12.41 7.71 -5.84
C LEU A 7 11.95 6.74 -4.76
N TYR A 8 10.99 5.91 -5.13
CA TYR A 8 10.55 4.78 -4.30
C TYR A 8 11.29 3.53 -4.72
N ASP A 9 11.57 2.67 -3.75
CA ASP A 9 12.07 1.34 -4.05
C ASP A 9 10.95 0.44 -4.58
N VAL A 10 9.75 0.59 -4.01
CA VAL A 10 8.58 -0.21 -4.38
C VAL A 10 7.32 0.64 -4.34
N VAL A 11 6.51 0.51 -5.36
CA VAL A 11 5.14 1.05 -5.39
C VAL A 11 4.19 -0.15 -5.35
N VAL A 12 3.39 -0.23 -4.29
CA VAL A 12 2.38 -1.28 -4.13
C VAL A 12 1.06 -0.75 -4.67
N ILE A 13 0.52 -1.40 -5.68
CA ILE A 13 -0.75 -1.02 -6.28
C ILE A 13 -1.84 -1.89 -5.68
N GLY A 14 -2.68 -1.27 -4.87
CA GLY A 14 -3.76 -1.94 -4.16
C GLY A 14 -3.52 -1.96 -2.66
N GLY A 15 -4.47 -1.42 -1.90
CA GLY A 15 -4.39 -1.26 -0.45
C GLY A 15 -5.20 -2.27 0.33
N GLY A 16 -5.46 -3.46 -0.23
CA GLY A 16 -6.08 -4.56 0.50
C GLY A 16 -5.08 -5.27 1.43
N PRO A 17 -5.50 -6.36 2.11
CA PRO A 17 -4.63 -7.05 3.07
C PRO A 17 -3.29 -7.51 2.49
N ALA A 18 -3.28 -8.00 1.25
CA ALA A 18 -2.04 -8.43 0.61
C ALA A 18 -1.06 -7.27 0.40
N GLY A 19 -1.55 -6.13 -0.10
CA GLY A 19 -0.74 -4.94 -0.31
C GLY A 19 -0.23 -4.35 1.00
N LEU A 20 -1.09 -4.30 2.02
CA LEU A 20 -0.71 -3.81 3.36
C LEU A 20 0.34 -4.71 3.99
N THR A 21 0.23 -6.03 3.83
CA THR A 21 1.22 -6.97 4.32
C THR A 21 2.57 -6.79 3.62
N ALA A 22 2.55 -6.68 2.28
CA ALA A 22 3.78 -6.42 1.52
C ALA A 22 4.45 -5.12 1.99
N ALA A 23 3.67 -4.06 2.16
CA ALA A 23 4.18 -2.76 2.60
C ALA A 23 4.81 -2.83 3.98
N LEU A 24 4.19 -3.55 4.91
CA LEU A 24 4.74 -3.74 6.24
C LEU A 24 6.13 -4.36 6.20
N TYR A 25 6.27 -5.48 5.50
CA TYR A 25 7.56 -6.19 5.44
C TYR A 25 8.62 -5.39 4.68
N LEU A 26 8.24 -4.72 3.59
CA LEU A 26 9.17 -3.88 2.84
C LEU A 26 9.64 -2.69 3.67
N ALA A 27 8.74 -2.03 4.38
CA ALA A 27 9.09 -0.90 5.23
C ALA A 27 10.00 -1.34 6.39
N ARG A 28 9.73 -2.49 6.99
CA ARG A 28 10.59 -3.06 8.02
C ARG A 28 12.00 -3.34 7.49
N ALA A 29 12.11 -3.74 6.23
CA ALA A 29 13.40 -3.97 5.58
C ALA A 29 14.08 -2.65 5.14
N ARG A 30 13.48 -1.51 5.48
CA ARG A 30 13.99 -0.16 5.20
C ARG A 30 13.96 0.24 3.73
N TYR A 31 13.09 -0.40 2.95
CA TYR A 31 12.80 0.09 1.61
C TYR A 31 11.83 1.27 1.69
N ARG A 32 12.00 2.22 0.79
CA ARG A 32 11.03 3.30 0.63
C ARG A 32 9.86 2.77 -0.18
N VAL A 33 8.71 2.64 0.45
CA VAL A 33 7.52 2.03 -0.15
C VAL A 33 6.33 2.97 -0.06
N VAL A 34 5.53 3.02 -1.12
CA VAL A 34 4.24 3.70 -1.14
C VAL A 34 3.16 2.72 -1.59
N VAL A 35 2.02 2.77 -0.91
CA VAL A 35 0.83 1.99 -1.27
C VAL A 35 -0.16 2.94 -1.93
N VAL A 36 -0.59 2.61 -3.14
CA VAL A 36 -1.57 3.40 -3.90
C VAL A 36 -2.89 2.65 -3.94
N GLU A 37 -3.96 3.31 -3.51
CA GLU A 37 -5.32 2.74 -3.52
C GLU A 37 -6.30 3.77 -4.05
N LYS A 38 -7.21 3.34 -4.92
CA LYS A 38 -8.13 4.27 -5.59
C LYS A 38 -9.37 4.60 -4.76
N GLU A 39 -9.79 3.70 -3.87
CA GLU A 39 -11.02 3.89 -3.10
C GLU A 39 -10.73 4.10 -1.62
N HIS A 40 -10.58 3.01 -0.89
CA HIS A 40 -10.25 3.06 0.53
C HIS A 40 -9.29 1.93 0.87
N PHE A 41 -8.39 2.20 1.80
CA PHE A 41 -7.42 1.20 2.22
C PHE A 41 -8.11 0.07 2.98
N GLY A 42 -7.67 -1.17 2.71
CA GLY A 42 -8.27 -2.37 3.25
C GLY A 42 -8.98 -3.23 2.21
N GLY A 43 -9.34 -2.66 1.06
CA GLY A 43 -9.96 -3.39 -0.05
C GLY A 43 -11.34 -3.95 0.30
N GLN A 44 -11.70 -5.05 -0.31
CA GLN A 44 -13.01 -5.66 -0.18
C GLN A 44 -13.32 -6.15 1.24
N ILE A 45 -12.30 -6.45 2.04
CA ILE A 45 -12.50 -6.95 3.39
C ILE A 45 -13.13 -5.90 4.31
N THR A 46 -13.05 -4.61 3.97
CA THR A 46 -13.63 -3.54 4.78
C THR A 46 -15.16 -3.57 4.82
N ILE A 47 -15.81 -4.23 3.86
CA ILE A 47 -17.26 -4.39 3.82
C ILE A 47 -17.73 -5.60 4.65
N THR A 48 -16.81 -6.38 5.19
CA THR A 48 -17.10 -7.56 5.98
C THR A 48 -17.24 -7.17 7.46
N ASP A 49 -18.39 -7.41 8.05
CA ASP A 49 -18.64 -7.06 9.46
C ASP A 49 -17.81 -7.91 10.42
N GLU A 50 -17.53 -9.16 10.05
CA GLU A 50 -16.81 -10.09 10.91
C GLU A 50 -15.82 -10.91 10.12
N VAL A 51 -14.59 -10.98 10.63
CA VAL A 51 -13.51 -11.81 10.08
C VAL A 51 -13.11 -12.80 11.17
N VAL A 52 -13.22 -14.10 10.88
CA VAL A 52 -12.92 -15.16 11.84
C VAL A 52 -11.85 -16.13 11.37
N ASN A 53 -11.38 -15.99 10.16
CA ASN A 53 -10.43 -16.90 9.53
C ASN A 53 -9.07 -16.27 9.22
N PHE A 54 -8.75 -15.15 9.87
CA PHE A 54 -7.45 -14.51 9.70
C PHE A 54 -6.47 -15.05 10.74
N PRO A 55 -5.35 -15.66 10.34
CA PRO A 55 -4.41 -16.24 11.30
C PRO A 55 -3.91 -15.22 12.32
N GLY A 56 -3.87 -15.61 13.59
CA GLY A 56 -3.43 -14.76 14.67
C GLY A 56 -4.47 -13.82 15.23
N VAL A 57 -5.65 -13.78 14.64
CA VAL A 57 -6.77 -12.94 15.10
C VAL A 57 -8.02 -13.81 15.21
N GLU A 58 -8.54 -13.94 16.42
CA GLU A 58 -9.70 -14.83 16.65
C GLU A 58 -10.96 -14.29 15.99
N ARG A 59 -11.24 -13.01 16.22
CA ARG A 59 -12.45 -12.37 15.70
C ARG A 59 -12.24 -10.86 15.60
N THR A 60 -12.60 -10.30 14.45
CA THR A 60 -12.51 -8.85 14.23
C THR A 60 -13.42 -8.45 13.07
N SER A 61 -13.61 -7.14 12.86
CA SER A 61 -14.22 -6.66 11.63
C SER A 61 -13.14 -6.45 10.56
N GLY A 62 -13.54 -6.51 9.29
CA GLY A 62 -12.61 -6.22 8.20
C GLY A 62 -12.00 -4.83 8.29
N LYS A 63 -12.83 -3.85 8.68
CA LYS A 63 -12.38 -2.46 8.86
C LYS A 63 -11.32 -2.34 9.96
N THR A 64 -11.59 -2.92 11.13
CA THR A 64 -10.67 -2.86 12.27
C THR A 64 -9.34 -3.56 11.92
N LEU A 65 -9.42 -4.74 11.30
CA LEU A 65 -8.22 -5.49 10.91
C LEU A 65 -7.35 -4.68 9.95
N THR A 66 -7.93 -4.15 8.88
CA THR A 66 -7.15 -3.44 7.86
C THR A 66 -6.64 -2.09 8.34
N GLU A 67 -7.36 -1.39 9.21
CA GLU A 67 -6.85 -0.18 9.85
C GLU A 67 -5.64 -0.48 10.72
N THR A 68 -5.66 -1.59 11.46
CA THR A 68 -4.51 -2.02 12.25
C THR A 68 -3.33 -2.34 11.35
N MET A 69 -3.54 -3.08 10.26
CA MET A 69 -2.50 -3.41 9.29
C MET A 69 -1.87 -2.15 8.68
N ARG A 70 -2.70 -1.17 8.31
CA ARG A 70 -2.21 0.10 7.75
C ARG A 70 -1.36 0.86 8.76
N ARG A 71 -1.83 0.96 10.01
CA ARG A 71 -1.07 1.65 11.06
C ARG A 71 0.26 0.97 11.34
N GLN A 72 0.30 -0.36 11.33
CA GLN A 72 1.56 -1.10 11.48
C GLN A 72 2.54 -0.76 10.36
N ALA A 73 2.08 -0.80 9.11
CA ALA A 73 2.93 -0.45 7.97
C ALA A 73 3.43 0.99 8.06
N GLN A 74 2.55 1.94 8.43
CA GLN A 74 2.94 3.34 8.61
C GLN A 74 3.98 3.51 9.72
N SER A 75 3.88 2.74 10.80
CA SER A 75 4.83 2.85 11.91
C SER A 75 6.26 2.49 11.51
N PHE A 76 6.42 1.72 10.44
CA PHE A 76 7.72 1.39 9.88
C PHE A 76 8.12 2.27 8.69
N GLY A 77 7.30 3.26 8.35
CA GLY A 77 7.63 4.24 7.33
C GLY A 77 6.97 4.07 5.98
N ALA A 78 6.04 3.13 5.81
CA ALA A 78 5.29 3.02 4.57
C ALA A 78 4.44 4.27 4.35
N GLU A 79 4.42 4.76 3.11
CA GLU A 79 3.62 5.90 2.71
C GLU A 79 2.35 5.41 2.02
N PHE A 80 1.30 6.23 2.05
CA PHE A 80 -0.01 5.88 1.49
C PHE A 80 -0.52 7.02 0.62
N LEU A 81 -0.99 6.68 -0.57
CA LEU A 81 -1.55 7.64 -1.51
C LEU A 81 -2.91 7.14 -2.01
N LEU A 82 -3.93 7.95 -1.80
CA LEU A 82 -5.26 7.66 -2.33
C LEU A 82 -5.34 8.26 -3.74
N ALA A 83 -5.20 7.42 -4.75
CA ALA A 83 -5.20 7.83 -6.15
C ALA A 83 -5.48 6.62 -7.04
N GLU A 84 -5.94 6.88 -8.27
CA GLU A 84 -6.12 5.84 -9.27
C GLU A 84 -4.87 5.71 -10.13
N VAL A 85 -4.36 4.49 -10.29
CA VAL A 85 -3.28 4.22 -11.22
C VAL A 85 -3.85 4.19 -12.64
N THR A 86 -3.30 5.04 -13.50
CA THR A 86 -3.80 5.20 -14.88
C THR A 86 -2.86 4.63 -15.92
N GLY A 87 -1.63 4.35 -15.56
CA GLY A 87 -0.67 3.76 -16.50
C GLY A 87 0.66 3.44 -15.87
N LEU A 88 1.45 2.67 -16.59
CA LEU A 88 2.79 2.27 -16.19
C LEU A 88 3.75 2.51 -17.34
N VAL A 89 4.91 3.09 -17.05
CA VAL A 89 6.01 3.21 -18.00
C VAL A 89 7.18 2.40 -17.44
N MET A 90 7.50 1.33 -18.12
CA MET A 90 8.46 0.33 -17.63
C MET A 90 9.79 0.37 -18.35
N ASP A 91 10.02 1.39 -19.17
CA ASP A 91 11.28 1.56 -19.90
C ASP A 91 12.36 2.14 -19.00
N GLY A 92 13.59 1.68 -19.20
CA GLY A 92 14.76 2.19 -18.47
C GLY A 92 14.86 1.68 -17.05
N ASP A 93 15.79 2.25 -16.30
CA ASP A 93 16.07 1.82 -14.93
C ASP A 93 15.05 2.33 -13.91
N VAL A 94 14.46 3.49 -14.20
CA VAL A 94 13.43 4.07 -13.34
C VAL A 94 12.06 3.81 -13.97
N LYS A 95 11.23 3.07 -13.24
CA LYS A 95 9.85 2.81 -13.66
C LYS A 95 8.96 3.98 -13.24
N THR A 96 7.91 4.23 -13.99
CA THR A 96 6.96 5.30 -13.68
C THR A 96 5.57 4.72 -13.49
N VAL A 97 4.93 5.09 -12.37
CA VAL A 97 3.52 4.79 -12.13
C VAL A 97 2.74 6.09 -12.29
N GLN A 98 1.89 6.12 -13.30
CA GLN A 98 1.05 7.28 -13.57
C GLN A 98 -0.22 7.17 -12.74
N THR A 99 -0.56 8.23 -12.01
CA THR A 99 -1.75 8.26 -11.18
C THR A 99 -2.58 9.51 -11.43
N SER A 100 -3.82 9.49 -10.93
CA SER A 100 -4.72 10.65 -10.98
C SER A 100 -4.18 11.84 -10.19
N ARG A 101 -3.15 11.67 -9.38
CA ARG A 101 -2.55 12.73 -8.56
C ARG A 101 -1.08 12.98 -8.88
N GLY A 102 -0.62 12.55 -10.07
CA GLY A 102 0.74 12.74 -10.52
C GLY A 102 1.49 11.43 -10.73
N GLU A 103 2.76 11.54 -11.03
CA GLU A 103 3.60 10.39 -11.32
C GLU A 103 4.45 10.01 -10.11
N LEU A 104 4.61 8.69 -9.93
CA LEU A 104 5.50 8.11 -8.94
C LEU A 104 6.66 7.42 -9.65
N HIS A 105 7.82 7.55 -9.10
CA HIS A 105 9.04 6.97 -9.68
C HIS A 105 9.77 6.07 -8.71
#